data_dc1588ab0591c2bc5dc9be01becb9ee5
#
_entry.id   dc1588ab0591c2bc5dc9be01becb9ee5
#
_cell.length_a   1.000
_cell.length_b   1.000
_cell.length_c   1.000
_cell.angle_alpha   90.00
_cell.angle_beta   90.00
_cell.angle_gamma   90.00
#
_symmetry.space_group_name_H-M   'P 1'
#
loop_
_entity.id
_entity.type
_entity.pdbx_description
1 polymer ?
#
loop_
_entity_poly.entity_id
_entity_poly.type
_entity_poly.pdbx_seq_one_letter_code
_entity_poly.pdbx_strand_id
1 'polypeptide(L)'
;RRVLFRSKSGVFISTLLYSGYNILCSSGVLVPLSTKMKKSKTMIIGIVLGALGLTFLSLAINSLLLINQPYIYEYEIPLLFIAQRFGPIVQAILSMIILLEMFSTEVSDVYSIGKTLEQTFKIKFNLGIVIVLAIALPISQIGFGALISTLYPMFGCLSLIFITQCIIFYFKHRKEMTN
;
A
#
# COMPACT_ATOMS: atom_id res chain seq x y z
N ARG A 1 21.65 -5.03 -7.52
CA ARG A 1 20.45 -5.19 -6.64
C ARG A 1 20.74 -5.63 -5.19
N ARG A 2 22.03 -5.83 -4.77
CA ARG A 2 22.40 -6.36 -3.43
C ARG A 2 22.86 -5.31 -2.41
N VAL A 3 22.81 -4.02 -2.69
CA VAL A 3 23.57 -3.03 -1.90
C VAL A 3 22.80 -2.38 -0.76
N LEU A 4 21.46 -2.29 -0.83
CA LEU A 4 20.66 -1.60 0.21
C LEU A 4 20.47 -2.38 1.52
N PHE A 5 20.63 -3.70 1.53
CA PHE A 5 20.34 -4.53 2.70
C PHE A 5 21.57 -5.06 3.44
N ARG A 6 22.77 -4.55 3.18
CA ARG A 6 24.01 -5.09 3.75
C ARG A 6 24.35 -4.55 5.15
N SER A 7 23.63 -3.55 5.65
CA SER A 7 23.86 -3.01 7.00
C SER A 7 22.56 -3.08 7.83
N LYS A 8 22.69 -3.36 9.14
CA LYS A 8 21.57 -3.36 10.07
C LYS A 8 20.81 -2.02 10.07
N SER A 9 21.51 -0.91 9.89
CA SER A 9 20.93 0.43 9.74
C SER A 9 20.11 0.57 8.45
N GLY A 10 20.53 -0.03 7.33
CA GLY A 10 19.79 -0.01 6.08
C GLY A 10 18.46 -0.75 6.17
N VAL A 11 18.43 -1.89 6.86
CA VAL A 11 17.19 -2.64 7.11
C VAL A 11 16.21 -1.82 7.96
N PHE A 12 16.70 -1.18 9.03
CA PHE A 12 15.86 -0.35 9.89
C PHE A 12 15.24 0.83 9.13
N ILE A 13 16.04 1.55 8.35
CA ILE A 13 15.54 2.68 7.55
C ILE A 13 14.51 2.20 6.53
N SER A 14 14.78 1.11 5.80
CA SER A 14 13.83 0.57 4.83
C SER A 14 12.52 0.14 5.48
N THR A 15 12.58 -0.48 6.66
CA THR A 15 11.38 -0.87 7.41
C THR A 15 10.59 0.36 7.86
N LEU A 16 11.26 1.40 8.34
CA LEU A 16 10.63 2.65 8.76
C LEU A 16 9.93 3.34 7.58
N LEU A 17 10.59 3.44 6.43
CA LEU A 17 10.02 4.04 5.21
C LEU A 17 8.82 3.24 4.71
N TYR A 18 8.93 1.91 4.70
CA TYR A 18 7.83 1.03 4.31
C TYR A 18 6.62 1.13 5.25
N SER A 19 6.88 1.14 6.56
CA SER A 19 5.81 1.33 7.56
C SER A 19 5.13 2.69 7.41
N GLY A 20 5.91 3.76 7.22
CA GLY A 20 5.39 5.09 6.98
C GLY A 20 4.51 5.15 5.73
N TYR A 21 4.96 4.58 4.62
CA TYR A 21 4.17 4.48 3.39
C TYR A 21 2.82 3.80 3.63
N ASN A 22 2.82 2.65 4.32
CA ASN A 22 1.57 1.93 4.63
C ASN A 22 0.62 2.74 5.52
N ILE A 23 1.14 3.50 6.49
CA ILE A 23 0.32 4.39 7.33
C ILE A 23 -0.29 5.51 6.48
N LEU A 24 0.46 6.10 5.54
CA LEU A 24 -0.05 7.12 4.65
C LEU A 24 -1.18 6.56 3.76
N CYS A 25 -0.98 5.40 3.14
CA CYS A 25 -2.00 4.74 2.32
C CYS A 25 -3.26 4.39 3.12
N SER A 26 -3.10 3.80 4.31
CA SER A 26 -4.25 3.46 5.16
C SER A 26 -4.98 4.70 5.68
N SER A 27 -4.30 5.83 5.88
CA SER A 27 -4.95 7.07 6.29
C SER A 27 -5.97 7.57 5.26
N GLY A 28 -5.69 7.39 3.97
CA GLY A 28 -6.62 7.74 2.88
C GLY A 28 -7.97 7.01 2.96
N VAL A 29 -8.00 5.82 3.54
CA VAL A 29 -9.22 5.03 3.77
C VAL A 29 -9.81 5.31 5.17
N LEU A 30 -8.95 5.31 6.19
CA LEU A 30 -9.39 5.43 7.58
C LEU A 30 -9.96 6.80 7.93
N VAL A 31 -9.45 7.88 7.33
CA VAL A 31 -9.95 9.24 7.59
C VAL A 31 -11.40 9.40 7.12
N PRO A 32 -11.77 9.09 5.86
CA PRO A 32 -13.18 9.15 5.46
C PRO A 32 -14.07 8.17 6.22
N LEU A 33 -13.55 7.00 6.60
CA LEU A 33 -14.29 6.03 7.39
C LEU A 33 -14.60 6.57 8.79
N SER A 34 -13.65 7.27 9.41
CA SER A 34 -13.82 7.85 10.75
C SER A 34 -15.00 8.82 10.84
N THR A 35 -15.26 9.58 9.77
CA THR A 35 -16.39 10.52 9.73
C THR A 35 -17.75 9.84 9.65
N LYS A 36 -17.80 8.60 9.15
CA LYS A 36 -19.04 7.79 9.05
C LYS A 36 -19.32 6.96 10.30
N MET A 37 -18.31 6.70 11.12
CA MET A 37 -18.41 5.83 12.30
C MET A 37 -18.90 6.61 13.52
N LYS A 38 -20.05 6.20 14.08
CA LYS A 38 -20.64 6.84 15.28
C LYS A 38 -19.88 6.54 16.60
N LYS A 39 -19.10 5.46 16.65
CA LYS A 39 -18.41 5.02 17.87
C LYS A 39 -16.92 4.81 17.61
N SER A 40 -16.09 5.67 18.18
CA SER A 40 -14.61 5.57 18.08
C SER A 40 -14.06 4.23 18.58
N LYS A 41 -14.63 3.64 19.64
CA LYS A 41 -14.21 2.33 20.16
C LYS A 41 -14.36 1.22 19.13
N THR A 42 -15.47 1.17 18.39
CA THR A 42 -15.70 0.16 17.34
C THR A 42 -14.69 0.29 16.23
N MET A 43 -14.36 1.51 15.84
CA MET A 43 -13.33 1.78 14.82
C MET A 43 -11.95 1.31 15.29
N ILE A 44 -11.54 1.66 16.50
CA ILE A 44 -10.24 1.24 17.07
C ILE A 44 -10.14 -0.28 17.14
N ILE A 45 -11.16 -0.98 17.64
CA ILE A 45 -11.19 -2.44 17.70
C ILE A 45 -11.07 -3.03 16.29
N GLY A 46 -11.81 -2.51 15.31
CA GLY A 46 -11.74 -2.95 13.92
C GLY A 46 -10.34 -2.79 13.32
N ILE A 47 -9.69 -1.64 13.55
CA ILE A 47 -8.31 -1.38 13.10
C ILE A 47 -7.33 -2.36 13.75
N VAL A 48 -7.43 -2.58 15.06
CA VAL A 48 -6.53 -3.49 15.78
C VAL A 48 -6.70 -4.94 15.29
N LEU A 49 -7.94 -5.43 15.17
CA LEU A 49 -8.21 -6.78 14.67
C LEU A 49 -7.75 -6.94 13.22
N GLY A 50 -8.00 -5.96 12.36
CA GLY A 50 -7.51 -5.95 10.98
C GLY A 50 -5.99 -5.97 10.91
N ALA A 51 -5.31 -5.15 11.71
CA ALA A 51 -3.85 -5.11 11.78
C ALA A 51 -3.26 -6.45 12.26
N LEU A 52 -3.85 -7.08 13.27
CA LEU A 52 -3.44 -8.40 13.75
C LEU A 52 -3.62 -9.48 12.67
N GLY A 53 -4.76 -9.48 11.98
CA GLY A 53 -5.03 -10.41 10.88
C GLY A 53 -4.03 -10.26 9.74
N LEU A 54 -3.77 -9.02 9.28
CA LEU A 54 -2.77 -8.73 8.26
C LEU A 54 -1.36 -9.11 8.69
N THR A 55 -1.00 -8.88 9.95
CA THR A 55 0.31 -9.29 10.51
C THR A 55 0.47 -10.80 10.47
N PHE A 56 -0.55 -11.54 10.87
CA PHE A 56 -0.53 -13.01 10.81
C PHE A 56 -0.37 -13.52 9.38
N LEU A 57 -1.14 -12.99 8.44
CA LEU A 57 -1.03 -13.36 7.01
C LEU A 57 0.35 -13.01 6.44
N SER A 58 0.88 -11.83 6.78
CA SER A 58 2.22 -11.40 6.34
C SER A 58 3.32 -12.31 6.88
N LEU A 59 3.23 -12.74 8.14
CA LEU A 59 4.17 -13.69 8.73
C LEU A 59 4.08 -15.07 8.05
N ALA A 60 2.89 -15.56 7.75
CA ALA A 60 2.69 -16.81 7.03
C ALA A 60 3.31 -16.75 5.62
N ILE A 61 3.02 -15.70 4.86
CA ILE A 61 3.59 -15.49 3.51
C ILE A 61 5.12 -15.37 3.58
N ASN A 62 5.65 -14.59 4.51
CA ASN A 62 7.09 -14.43 4.70
C ASN A 62 7.79 -15.76 5.02
N SER A 63 7.18 -16.56 5.89
CA SER A 63 7.70 -17.89 6.23
C SER A 63 7.74 -18.81 5.00
N LEU A 64 6.69 -18.81 4.19
CA LEU A 64 6.64 -19.56 2.92
C LEU A 64 7.74 -19.10 1.95
N LEU A 65 7.95 -17.79 1.82
CA LEU A 65 8.99 -17.22 0.97
C LEU A 65 10.40 -17.61 1.47
N LEU A 66 10.65 -17.52 2.76
CA LEU A 66 11.94 -17.86 3.37
C LEU A 66 12.34 -19.34 3.12
N ILE A 67 11.38 -20.26 3.26
CA ILE A 67 11.62 -21.69 3.03
C ILE A 67 11.95 -21.98 1.55
N ASN A 68 11.47 -21.14 0.63
CA ASN A 68 11.65 -21.33 -0.82
C ASN A 68 12.81 -20.52 -1.42
N GLN A 69 13.71 -19.97 -0.59
CA GLN A 69 14.96 -19.35 -1.09
C GLN A 69 15.90 -20.45 -1.62
N PRO A 70 16.74 -20.14 -2.65
CA PRO A 70 16.89 -18.85 -3.36
C PRO A 70 15.96 -18.67 -4.57
N TYR A 71 15.18 -19.65 -4.94
CA TYR A 71 14.39 -19.70 -6.20
C TYR A 71 13.40 -18.54 -6.36
N ILE A 72 12.88 -18.01 -5.26
CA ILE A 72 11.91 -16.88 -5.26
C ILE A 72 12.47 -15.59 -5.87
N TYR A 73 13.80 -15.44 -5.96
CA TYR A 73 14.41 -14.20 -6.48
C TYR A 73 14.38 -14.08 -8.00
N GLU A 74 14.02 -15.16 -8.69
CA GLU A 74 13.92 -15.21 -10.15
C GLU A 74 12.54 -14.78 -10.66
N TYR A 75 11.55 -14.67 -9.75
CA TYR A 75 10.16 -14.38 -10.10
C TYR A 75 9.73 -13.00 -9.62
N GLU A 76 8.98 -12.29 -10.46
CA GLU A 76 8.38 -11.01 -10.08
C GLU A 76 7.27 -11.18 -9.03
N ILE A 77 6.53 -12.30 -9.11
CA ILE A 77 5.48 -12.67 -8.15
C ILE A 77 5.85 -14.03 -7.53
N PRO A 78 6.72 -14.06 -6.50
CA PRO A 78 7.23 -15.30 -5.92
C PRO A 78 6.14 -16.23 -5.37
N LEU A 79 5.01 -15.68 -4.93
CA LEU A 79 3.90 -16.43 -4.37
C LEU A 79 3.24 -17.34 -5.42
N LEU A 80 3.21 -16.92 -6.70
CA LEU A 80 2.70 -17.78 -7.80
C LEU A 80 3.61 -18.99 -8.07
N PHE A 81 4.92 -18.83 -7.93
CA PHE A 81 5.86 -19.93 -8.01
C PHE A 81 5.61 -20.98 -6.91
N ILE A 82 5.36 -20.50 -5.68
CA ILE A 82 5.04 -21.41 -4.57
C ILE A 82 3.70 -22.09 -4.80
N ALA A 83 2.68 -21.37 -5.29
CA ALA A 83 1.36 -21.94 -5.58
C ALA A 83 1.42 -23.05 -6.63
N GLN A 84 2.34 -23.00 -7.59
CA GLN A 84 2.53 -24.05 -8.59
C GLN A 84 2.85 -25.42 -7.96
N ARG A 85 3.52 -25.44 -6.80
CA ARG A 85 3.84 -26.69 -6.07
C ARG A 85 2.60 -27.40 -5.52
N PHE A 86 1.51 -26.69 -5.34
CA PHE A 86 0.22 -27.22 -4.89
C PHE A 86 -0.67 -27.67 -6.07
N GLY A 87 -0.18 -27.48 -7.29
CA GLY A 87 -0.85 -27.89 -8.52
C GLY A 87 -1.31 -26.70 -9.38
N PRO A 88 -1.56 -26.96 -10.67
CA PRO A 88 -1.90 -25.91 -11.64
C PRO A 88 -3.23 -25.22 -11.34
N ILE A 89 -4.17 -25.93 -10.72
CA ILE A 89 -5.48 -25.38 -10.35
C ILE A 89 -5.31 -24.30 -9.27
N VAL A 90 -4.49 -24.58 -8.23
CA VAL A 90 -4.22 -23.63 -7.13
C VAL A 90 -3.50 -22.39 -7.68
N GLN A 91 -2.53 -22.58 -8.57
CA GLN A 91 -1.83 -21.48 -9.23
C GLN A 91 -2.80 -20.62 -10.07
N ALA A 92 -3.69 -21.26 -10.85
CA ALA A 92 -4.66 -20.53 -11.67
C ALA A 92 -5.65 -19.74 -10.82
N ILE A 93 -6.17 -20.31 -9.75
CA ILE A 93 -7.06 -19.62 -8.81
C ILE A 93 -6.35 -18.42 -8.18
N LEU A 94 -5.13 -18.59 -7.68
CA LEU A 94 -4.36 -17.49 -7.08
C LEU A 94 -4.05 -16.41 -8.11
N SER A 95 -3.68 -16.77 -9.35
CA SER A 95 -3.47 -15.80 -10.43
C SER A 95 -4.72 -14.98 -10.71
N MET A 96 -5.88 -15.63 -10.74
CA MET A 96 -7.16 -14.95 -10.95
C MET A 96 -7.49 -14.00 -9.80
N ILE A 97 -7.27 -14.42 -8.55
CA ILE A 97 -7.49 -13.56 -7.37
C ILE A 97 -6.59 -12.32 -7.43
N ILE A 98 -5.31 -12.49 -7.71
CA ILE A 98 -4.36 -11.38 -7.84
C ILE A 98 -4.79 -10.42 -8.95
N LEU A 99 -5.18 -10.96 -10.12
CA LEU A 99 -5.64 -10.15 -11.25
C LEU A 99 -6.89 -9.33 -10.89
N LEU A 100 -7.87 -9.94 -10.25
CA LEU A 100 -9.11 -9.28 -9.85
C LEU A 100 -8.87 -8.21 -8.77
N GLU A 101 -7.97 -8.48 -7.83
CA GLU A 101 -7.58 -7.52 -6.79
C GLU A 101 -6.88 -6.31 -7.39
N MET A 102 -5.90 -6.53 -8.27
CA MET A 102 -5.21 -5.45 -8.99
C MET A 102 -6.18 -4.61 -9.80
N PHE A 103 -7.08 -5.24 -10.56
CA PHE A 103 -8.09 -4.54 -11.36
C PHE A 103 -9.05 -3.71 -10.49
N SER A 104 -9.53 -4.27 -9.38
CA SER A 104 -10.42 -3.56 -8.45
C SER A 104 -9.74 -2.34 -7.83
N THR A 105 -8.48 -2.48 -7.44
CA THR A 105 -7.68 -1.38 -6.89
C THR A 105 -7.45 -0.29 -7.93
N GLU A 106 -7.04 -0.66 -9.15
CA GLU A 106 -6.83 0.27 -10.25
C GLU A 106 -8.09 1.11 -10.55
N VAL A 107 -9.26 0.46 -10.65
CA VAL A 107 -10.53 1.15 -10.87
C VAL A 107 -10.82 2.14 -9.74
N SER A 108 -10.59 1.76 -8.50
CA SER A 108 -10.80 2.63 -7.32
C SER A 108 -9.87 3.84 -7.33
N ASP A 109 -8.61 3.62 -7.67
CA ASP A 109 -7.59 4.68 -7.69
C ASP A 109 -7.85 5.68 -8.82
N VAL A 110 -8.12 5.21 -10.04
CA VAL A 110 -8.48 6.06 -11.19
C VAL A 110 -9.74 6.88 -10.88
N TYR A 111 -10.75 6.25 -10.28
CA TYR A 111 -11.97 6.94 -9.88
C TYR A 111 -11.68 8.04 -8.83
N SER A 112 -10.90 7.72 -7.81
CA SER A 112 -10.57 8.65 -6.72
C SER A 112 -9.77 9.86 -7.22
N ILE A 113 -8.78 9.61 -8.07
CA ILE A 113 -7.97 10.68 -8.68
C ILE A 113 -8.85 11.52 -9.62
N GLY A 114 -9.68 10.89 -10.46
CA GLY A 114 -10.60 11.58 -11.35
C GLY A 114 -11.56 12.50 -10.59
N LYS A 115 -12.10 12.04 -9.46
CA LYS A 115 -12.95 12.87 -8.57
C LYS A 115 -12.18 14.01 -7.91
N THR A 116 -10.95 13.77 -7.50
CA THR A 116 -10.08 14.81 -6.93
C THR A 116 -9.77 15.89 -7.96
N LEU A 117 -9.47 15.52 -9.19
CA LEU A 117 -9.25 16.47 -10.30
C LEU A 117 -10.50 17.29 -10.62
N GLU A 118 -11.68 16.67 -10.59
CA GLU A 118 -12.96 17.35 -10.80
C GLU A 118 -13.22 18.39 -9.70
N GLN A 119 -13.03 18.01 -8.44
CA GLN A 119 -13.31 18.88 -7.29
C GLN A 119 -12.29 20.02 -7.14
N THR A 120 -11.01 19.72 -7.33
CA THR A 120 -9.92 20.66 -7.06
C THR A 120 -9.64 21.58 -8.27
N PHE A 121 -9.54 21.00 -9.46
CA PHE A 121 -9.11 21.71 -10.67
C PHE A 121 -10.26 22.02 -11.63
N LYS A 122 -11.51 21.65 -11.30
CA LYS A 122 -12.69 21.84 -12.16
C LYS A 122 -12.58 21.13 -13.53
N ILE A 123 -11.74 20.10 -13.63
CA ILE A 123 -11.59 19.27 -14.83
C ILE A 123 -12.77 18.31 -14.88
N LYS A 124 -13.42 18.16 -16.05
CA LYS A 124 -14.52 17.19 -16.21
C LYS A 124 -14.01 15.79 -15.85
N PHE A 125 -14.80 15.04 -15.07
CA PHE A 125 -14.44 13.70 -14.55
C PHE A 125 -13.87 12.77 -15.65
N ASN A 126 -14.56 12.65 -16.79
CA ASN A 126 -14.11 11.78 -17.88
C ASN A 126 -12.73 12.23 -18.46
N LEU A 127 -12.49 13.54 -18.55
CA LEU A 127 -11.20 14.06 -18.99
C LEU A 127 -10.11 13.77 -17.96
N GLY A 128 -10.45 13.87 -16.67
CA GLY A 128 -9.54 13.50 -15.58
C GLY A 128 -9.10 12.04 -15.66
N ILE A 129 -10.02 11.12 -15.91
CA ILE A 129 -9.71 9.69 -16.13
C ILE A 129 -8.76 9.50 -17.30
N VAL A 130 -9.05 10.14 -18.45
CA VAL A 130 -8.19 10.02 -19.64
C VAL A 130 -6.77 10.54 -19.36
N ILE A 131 -6.63 11.65 -18.65
CA ILE A 131 -5.33 12.21 -18.26
C ILE A 131 -4.57 11.22 -17.37
N VAL A 132 -5.22 10.66 -16.36
CA VAL A 132 -4.60 9.68 -15.44
C VAL A 132 -4.10 8.47 -16.21
N LEU A 133 -4.93 7.88 -17.07
CA LEU A 133 -4.56 6.71 -17.86
C LEU A 133 -3.44 7.03 -18.87
N ALA A 134 -3.48 8.21 -19.50
CA ALA A 134 -2.44 8.64 -20.44
C ALA A 134 -1.08 8.81 -19.77
N ILE A 135 -1.05 9.19 -18.48
CA ILE A 135 0.19 9.29 -17.69
C ILE A 135 0.61 7.90 -17.19
N ALA A 136 -0.34 7.07 -16.74
CA ALA A 136 -0.06 5.75 -16.19
C ALA A 136 0.53 4.79 -17.23
N LEU A 137 0.06 4.84 -18.50
CA LEU A 137 0.54 3.96 -19.57
C LEU A 137 2.06 4.01 -19.79
N PRO A 138 2.71 5.18 -20.01
CA PRO A 138 4.17 5.21 -20.18
C PRO A 138 4.90 4.83 -18.89
N ILE A 139 4.37 5.17 -17.71
CA ILE A 139 4.97 4.82 -16.42
C ILE A 139 4.95 3.29 -16.21
N SER A 140 3.88 2.61 -16.63
CA SER A 140 3.77 1.15 -16.52
C SER A 140 4.85 0.39 -17.30
N GLN A 141 5.44 1.00 -18.33
CA GLN A 141 6.52 0.39 -19.13
C GLN A 141 7.87 0.35 -18.40
N ILE A 142 8.03 1.10 -17.31
CA ILE A 142 9.29 1.13 -16.52
C ILE A 142 9.56 -0.21 -15.83
N GLY A 143 8.51 -0.99 -15.59
CA GLY A 143 8.58 -2.29 -14.92
C GLY A 143 8.41 -2.18 -13.40
N PHE A 144 7.74 -3.19 -12.84
CA PHE A 144 7.31 -3.24 -11.45
C PHE A 144 8.46 -3.08 -10.43
N GLY A 145 9.56 -3.82 -10.63
CA GLY A 145 10.69 -3.79 -9.70
C GLY A 145 11.42 -2.43 -9.66
N ALA A 146 11.50 -1.71 -10.78
CA ALA A 146 12.10 -0.38 -10.84
C ALA A 146 11.21 0.67 -10.17
N LEU A 147 9.89 0.60 -10.42
CA LEU A 147 8.92 1.48 -9.79
C LEU A 147 8.92 1.33 -8.26
N ILE A 148 8.86 0.11 -7.75
CA ILE A 148 8.88 -0.15 -6.30
C ILE A 148 10.17 0.37 -5.66
N SER A 149 11.33 0.09 -6.27
CA SER A 149 12.61 0.51 -5.70
C SER A 149 12.79 2.03 -5.62
N THR A 150 12.05 2.79 -6.41
CA THR A 150 12.11 4.25 -6.45
C THR A 150 10.96 4.91 -5.67
N LEU A 151 9.73 4.45 -5.91
CA LEU A 151 8.54 5.10 -5.35
C LEU A 151 8.37 4.81 -3.85
N TYR A 152 8.67 3.61 -3.36
CA TYR A 152 8.52 3.31 -1.93
C TYR A 152 9.40 4.18 -1.03
N PRO A 153 10.69 4.38 -1.29
CA PRO A 153 11.48 5.32 -0.51
C PRO A 153 10.98 6.77 -0.59
N MET A 154 10.57 7.22 -1.78
CA MET A 154 10.04 8.58 -1.96
C MET A 154 8.76 8.79 -1.13
N PHE A 155 7.77 7.94 -1.29
CA PHE A 155 6.52 8.02 -0.53
C PHE A 155 6.74 7.73 0.95
N GLY A 156 7.72 6.89 1.30
CA GLY A 156 8.14 6.68 2.66
C GLY A 156 8.64 7.95 3.33
N CYS A 157 9.48 8.73 2.66
CA CYS A 157 9.94 10.04 3.18
C CYS A 157 8.77 11.02 3.34
N LEU A 158 7.89 11.13 2.34
CA LEU A 158 6.71 12.00 2.41
C LEU A 158 5.79 11.59 3.57
N SER A 159 5.61 10.30 3.80
CA SER A 159 4.77 9.78 4.89
C SER A 159 5.34 10.12 6.27
N LEU A 160 6.66 10.09 6.45
CA LEU A 160 7.28 10.50 7.72
C LEU A 160 7.04 11.98 8.01
N ILE A 161 7.08 12.84 6.99
CA ILE A 161 6.74 14.26 7.14
C ILE A 161 5.27 14.40 7.54
N PHE A 162 4.36 13.70 6.87
CA PHE A 162 2.93 13.70 7.17
C PHE A 162 2.65 13.23 8.60
N ILE A 163 3.22 12.10 9.03
CA ILE A 163 3.06 11.57 10.38
C ILE A 163 3.56 12.57 11.43
N THR A 164 4.72 13.19 11.18
CA THR A 164 5.28 14.20 12.08
C THR A 164 4.33 15.38 12.21
N GLN A 165 3.77 15.87 11.11
CA GLN A 165 2.77 16.95 11.14
C GLN A 165 1.51 16.55 11.92
N CYS A 166 1.00 15.32 11.73
CA CYS A 166 -0.14 14.82 12.49
C CYS A 166 0.13 14.75 14.00
N ILE A 167 1.33 14.31 14.38
CA ILE A 167 1.74 14.25 15.80
C ILE A 167 1.82 15.66 16.40
N ILE A 168 2.48 16.58 15.71
CA ILE A 168 2.59 17.98 16.17
C ILE A 168 1.20 18.61 16.30
N PHE A 169 0.35 18.42 15.30
CA PHE A 169 -1.03 18.91 15.33
C PHE A 169 -1.81 18.36 16.51
N TYR A 170 -1.73 17.07 16.76
CA TYR A 170 -2.40 16.40 17.87
C TYR A 170 -1.96 16.99 19.22
N PHE A 171 -0.65 17.12 19.46
CA PHE A 171 -0.15 17.68 20.72
C PHE A 171 -0.53 19.15 20.92
N LYS A 172 -0.55 19.93 19.84
CA LYS A 172 -0.93 21.34 19.87
C LYS A 172 -2.42 21.55 20.22
N HIS A 173 -3.31 20.72 19.64
CA HIS A 173 -4.77 20.87 19.78
C HIS A 173 -5.41 19.86 20.74
N ARG A 174 -4.61 19.09 21.46
CA ARG A 174 -5.10 18.06 22.40
C ARG A 174 -6.07 18.62 23.43
N LYS A 175 -5.82 19.82 23.93
CA LYS A 175 -6.68 20.47 24.95
C LYS A 175 -8.06 20.86 24.39
N GLU A 176 -8.15 21.19 23.12
CA GLU A 176 -9.39 21.58 22.45
C GLU A 176 -10.25 20.36 22.08
N MET A 177 -9.63 19.21 21.87
CA MET A 177 -10.32 17.95 21.52
C MET A 177 -10.86 17.18 22.74
N THR A 178 -10.47 17.57 23.96
CA THR A 178 -10.87 16.90 25.23
C THR A 178 -12.01 17.64 25.94
N ASN A 179 -12.33 18.85 25.51
CA ASN A 179 -13.50 19.62 25.94
C ASN A 179 -14.65 19.48 24.95
#